data_d20cef851b532e9f45ee0a70e1790153
#
_entry.id   d20cef851b532e9f45ee0a70e1790153
#
_cell.length_a   1.000
_cell.length_b   1.000
_cell.length_c   1.000
_cell.angle_alpha   90.00
_cell.angle_beta   90.00
_cell.angle_gamma   90.00
#
_symmetry.space_group_name_H-M   'P 1'
#
loop_
_entity.id
_entity.type
_entity.pdbx_description
1 polymer ?
#
loop_
_entity_poly.entity_id
_entity_poly.type
_entity_poly.pdbx_seq_one_letter_code
_entity_poly.pdbx_strand_id
1 'polypeptide(L)'
;MNVFEDGKFYLGCNWWGSESGLYMWRNWNEQNVYDDFKLLSEAGVKLVRVFPLWSDFQPVTRFLGYCRRNEGYSKDGGLTVMDSSDDGTDPVMMDRFERVLDIAEEYGLKVIPTILTGWMSGAIFVPPILTEKNLLTDPFAIMWEIRFLRAFVKRFKNHNAIAAWCAGNECACLDACETREQAWLWINAMTDAIKAEDETHEVISGIHTPFTPNESKWVIDDIAECCDYLAVHPYASDGYTTGSDNINTIKPMLQPAMHTVYSQGLSKKPCIIQETGTYGEMYTTDELTAKYVEGNLFSAWAHGCKTHMWWIGFDQGKLRYHPFSLNNRGSNYGLYREDRTLKPVGNVYKDFSAFLETFPYEKLPKRVVDAVCILSPYQNTFRTGLASFVLAKQVGIDMEFSYILDTIPEAKAYFIPSLKGANSCSADFIEEIMHRVENGATLYLSAQDGFIKNLGKDFGFRINRRKEINKPCKLKMADTELDAFVNAFYDIDKTSAVSLATDENGNDLFLKSPYGKGTVYFSMFPVESFICEKIDAYENSKYYRIYEEVKKSFKTDKVATCDNHLIGMTEHIVNDNERIIIVTNLSENTQIFNISHSGWEVASVLRGDVEAGTKITLENAKTAVFVIKK
;
A
#
# COMPACT_ATOMS: atom_id res chain seq x y z
N MET A 1 -21.19 13.80 3.75
CA MET A 1 -20.41 13.97 2.49
C MET A 1 -19.19 13.09 2.62
N ASN A 2 -19.08 12.08 1.77
CA ASN A 2 -17.98 11.12 1.82
C ASN A 2 -16.68 11.86 1.45
N VAL A 3 -15.74 11.94 2.39
CA VAL A 3 -14.47 12.66 2.24
C VAL A 3 -13.65 12.09 1.08
N PHE A 4 -13.79 10.81 0.74
CA PHE A 4 -13.00 10.16 -0.30
C PHE A 4 -13.64 10.17 -1.70
N GLU A 5 -14.90 10.62 -1.84
CA GLU A 5 -15.59 10.67 -3.14
C GLU A 5 -15.22 11.87 -4.01
N ASP A 6 -14.73 12.96 -3.40
CA ASP A 6 -14.35 14.16 -4.14
C ASP A 6 -13.13 13.98 -5.05
N GLY A 7 -12.42 12.86 -4.91
CA GLY A 7 -11.23 12.53 -5.69
C GLY A 7 -9.99 13.32 -5.31
N LYS A 8 -10.03 14.07 -4.20
CA LYS A 8 -8.88 14.80 -3.66
C LYS A 8 -7.95 13.88 -2.90
N PHE A 9 -6.76 14.39 -2.62
CA PHE A 9 -5.76 13.74 -1.81
C PHE A 9 -5.72 14.38 -0.42
N TYR A 10 -5.75 13.55 0.63
CA TYR A 10 -5.77 14.00 2.01
C TYR A 10 -4.48 13.64 2.74
N LEU A 11 -3.77 14.67 3.20
CA LEU A 11 -2.69 14.48 4.16
C LEU A 11 -3.29 14.09 5.51
N GLY A 12 -2.84 12.98 6.04
CA GLY A 12 -3.32 12.45 7.30
C GLY A 12 -2.22 12.18 8.31
N CYS A 13 -2.64 12.02 9.55
CA CYS A 13 -1.80 11.65 10.65
C CYS A 13 -2.53 10.71 11.62
N ASN A 14 -1.82 9.72 12.13
CA ASN A 14 -2.28 8.94 13.27
C ASN A 14 -2.00 9.73 14.56
N TRP A 15 -2.92 9.73 15.50
CA TRP A 15 -2.79 10.53 16.69
C TRP A 15 -3.10 9.79 17.97
N TRP A 16 -2.17 9.86 18.89
CA TRP A 16 -2.32 9.67 20.32
C TRP A 16 -1.88 10.97 21.01
N GLY A 17 -2.54 11.33 22.12
CA GLY A 17 -2.20 12.53 22.86
C GLY A 17 -0.71 12.63 23.20
N SER A 18 -0.07 13.75 22.86
CA SER A 18 1.37 13.94 22.98
C SER A 18 1.92 13.75 24.41
N GLU A 19 1.11 14.00 25.44
CA GLU A 19 1.51 13.90 26.84
C GLU A 19 1.36 12.51 27.43
N SER A 20 0.35 11.74 27.00
CA SER A 20 -0.07 10.50 27.65
C SER A 20 -0.14 9.29 26.72
N GLY A 21 0.11 9.46 25.41
CA GLY A 21 0.03 8.38 24.42
C GLY A 21 -1.32 7.64 24.50
N LEU A 22 -1.28 6.32 24.47
CA LEU A 22 -2.51 5.51 24.49
C LEU A 22 -3.32 5.60 25.81
N TYR A 23 -2.73 6.09 26.90
CA TYR A 23 -3.43 6.32 28.16
C TYR A 23 -4.08 7.71 28.26
N MET A 24 -4.12 8.47 27.18
CA MET A 24 -4.76 9.80 27.13
C MET A 24 -6.22 9.78 27.57
N TRP A 25 -6.92 8.68 27.35
CA TRP A 25 -8.33 8.54 27.73
C TRP A 25 -8.52 8.49 29.25
N ARG A 26 -7.61 7.84 29.99
CA ARG A 26 -7.62 7.81 31.45
C ARG A 26 -6.99 9.08 32.03
N ASN A 27 -5.88 9.52 31.46
CA ASN A 27 -5.16 10.74 31.87
C ASN A 27 -5.63 11.92 30.99
N TRP A 28 -6.92 12.19 31.01
CA TRP A 28 -7.51 13.19 30.17
C TRP A 28 -6.99 14.61 30.45
N ASN A 29 -6.51 15.25 29.40
CA ASN A 29 -6.14 16.66 29.38
C ASN A 29 -6.69 17.29 28.09
N GLU A 30 -7.82 17.99 28.19
CA GLU A 30 -8.47 18.62 27.02
C GLU A 30 -7.58 19.67 26.36
N GLN A 31 -6.79 20.43 27.16
CA GLN A 31 -5.87 21.42 26.59
C GLN A 31 -4.79 20.75 25.71
N ASN A 32 -4.33 19.56 26.08
CA ASN A 32 -3.40 18.80 25.24
C ASN A 32 -4.02 18.46 23.87
N VAL A 33 -5.32 18.13 23.80
CA VAL A 33 -6.01 17.88 22.53
C VAL A 33 -6.04 19.15 21.67
N TYR A 34 -6.39 20.29 22.25
CA TYR A 34 -6.36 21.58 21.56
C TYR A 34 -4.98 21.91 20.99
N ASP A 35 -3.97 21.80 21.81
CA ASP A 35 -2.59 22.11 21.41
C ASP A 35 -2.09 21.18 20.31
N ASP A 36 -2.36 19.88 20.42
CA ASP A 36 -1.96 18.88 19.45
C ASP A 36 -2.67 19.10 18.10
N PHE A 37 -3.98 19.30 18.09
CA PHE A 37 -4.76 19.46 16.86
C PHE A 37 -4.44 20.78 16.15
N LYS A 38 -4.18 21.84 16.91
CA LYS A 38 -3.65 23.08 16.36
C LYS A 38 -2.36 22.84 15.58
N LEU A 39 -1.38 22.18 16.21
CA LEU A 39 -0.09 21.90 15.57
C LEU A 39 -0.24 20.99 14.35
N LEU A 40 -1.05 19.94 14.41
CA LEU A 40 -1.31 19.08 13.27
C LEU A 40 -1.94 19.83 12.09
N SER A 41 -2.92 20.69 12.37
CA SER A 41 -3.53 21.55 11.34
C SER A 41 -2.52 22.53 10.73
N GLU A 42 -1.63 23.12 11.54
CA GLU A 42 -0.54 24.01 11.08
C GLU A 42 0.52 23.28 10.23
N ALA A 43 0.69 21.96 10.44
CA ALA A 43 1.52 21.10 9.60
C ALA A 43 0.84 20.68 8.29
N GLY A 44 -0.38 21.15 8.03
CA GLY A 44 -1.13 20.83 6.81
C GLY A 44 -1.93 19.53 6.86
N VAL A 45 -2.00 18.87 8.02
CA VAL A 45 -2.86 17.69 8.23
C VAL A 45 -4.34 18.09 8.08
N LYS A 46 -5.10 17.29 7.37
CA LYS A 46 -6.55 17.44 7.17
C LYS A 46 -7.36 16.26 7.70
N LEU A 47 -6.69 15.13 7.92
CA LEU A 47 -7.33 13.88 8.34
C LEU A 47 -6.56 13.27 9.51
N VAL A 48 -7.24 13.00 10.62
CA VAL A 48 -6.64 12.42 11.82
C VAL A 48 -7.28 11.07 12.11
N ARG A 49 -6.47 10.03 12.28
CA ARG A 49 -6.92 8.72 12.73
C ARG A 49 -6.80 8.66 14.24
N VAL A 50 -7.90 8.42 14.92
CA VAL A 50 -8.03 8.46 16.39
C VAL A 50 -8.44 7.09 16.91
N PHE A 51 -7.87 6.69 18.04
CA PHE A 51 -7.94 5.35 18.59
C PHE A 51 -8.63 5.32 19.96
N PRO A 52 -9.91 4.96 20.04
CA PRO A 52 -10.53 4.63 21.31
C PRO A 52 -9.96 3.31 21.83
N LEU A 53 -9.13 3.36 22.91
CA LEU A 53 -8.52 2.16 23.46
C LEU A 53 -9.60 1.22 24.00
N TRP A 54 -9.75 0.04 23.40
CA TRP A 54 -10.91 -0.82 23.62
C TRP A 54 -11.15 -1.18 25.09
N SER A 55 -10.07 -1.50 25.84
CA SER A 55 -10.14 -1.79 27.27
C SER A 55 -10.66 -0.61 28.13
N ASP A 56 -10.53 0.63 27.64
CA ASP A 56 -10.98 1.82 28.35
C ASP A 56 -12.43 2.17 27.99
N PHE A 57 -12.79 2.01 26.72
CA PHE A 57 -14.12 2.35 26.21
C PHE A 57 -15.18 1.30 26.52
N GLN A 58 -14.80 0.03 26.72
CA GLN A 58 -15.70 -1.06 27.09
C GLN A 58 -15.10 -1.88 28.23
N PRO A 59 -14.95 -1.31 29.45
CA PRO A 59 -14.22 -1.93 30.57
C PRO A 59 -15.02 -3.00 31.30
N VAL A 60 -15.65 -3.93 30.56
CA VAL A 60 -16.56 -4.92 31.10
C VAL A 60 -15.79 -5.99 31.87
N THR A 61 -16.24 -6.25 33.09
CA THR A 61 -15.79 -7.35 33.94
C THR A 61 -16.93 -8.32 34.23
N ARG A 62 -16.59 -9.58 34.47
CA ARG A 62 -17.52 -10.63 34.86
C ARG A 62 -17.44 -10.86 36.36
N PHE A 63 -18.58 -10.99 37.02
CA PHE A 63 -18.62 -11.51 38.38
C PHE A 63 -19.51 -12.76 38.48
N LEU A 64 -19.20 -13.63 39.42
CA LEU A 64 -19.92 -14.85 39.69
C LEU A 64 -20.57 -14.73 41.07
N GLY A 65 -21.88 -14.89 41.11
CA GLY A 65 -22.63 -14.94 42.37
C GLY A 65 -22.46 -16.23 43.16
N TYR A 66 -23.22 -16.37 44.21
CA TYR A 66 -23.12 -17.50 45.14
C TYR A 66 -23.14 -18.87 44.43
N CYS A 67 -22.17 -19.70 44.78
CA CYS A 67 -21.99 -21.03 44.17
C CYS A 67 -21.83 -21.04 42.66
N ARG A 68 -21.39 -19.94 42.05
CA ARG A 68 -21.26 -19.75 40.59
C ARG A 68 -22.56 -19.92 39.80
N ARG A 69 -23.72 -19.81 40.47
CA ARG A 69 -25.03 -20.00 39.83
C ARG A 69 -25.56 -18.74 39.15
N ASN A 70 -25.15 -17.59 39.63
CA ASN A 70 -25.55 -16.30 39.06
C ASN A 70 -24.33 -15.66 38.43
N GLU A 71 -24.44 -15.30 37.15
CA GLU A 71 -23.46 -14.56 36.40
C GLU A 71 -23.95 -13.15 36.15
N GLY A 72 -23.10 -12.17 36.33
CA GLY A 72 -23.40 -10.78 36.07
C GLY A 72 -22.18 -10.04 35.49
N TYR A 73 -22.46 -8.84 34.99
CA TYR A 73 -21.44 -7.97 34.38
C TYR A 73 -21.43 -6.61 35.09
N SER A 74 -20.24 -5.99 35.11
CA SER A 74 -20.07 -4.64 35.63
C SER A 74 -19.04 -3.86 34.78
N LYS A 75 -19.07 -2.54 34.81
CA LYS A 75 -18.17 -1.65 34.05
C LYS A 75 -17.07 -1.02 34.89
N ASP A 76 -17.23 -0.88 36.16
CA ASP A 76 -16.40 -0.09 37.09
C ASP A 76 -15.80 -0.91 38.22
N GLY A 77 -15.27 -2.09 37.88
CA GLY A 77 -14.66 -2.98 38.86
C GLY A 77 -15.66 -3.64 39.83
N GLY A 78 -16.92 -3.73 39.45
CA GLY A 78 -17.99 -4.37 40.25
C GLY A 78 -18.85 -3.42 41.05
N LEU A 79 -18.66 -2.11 40.93
CA LEU A 79 -19.48 -1.12 41.63
C LEU A 79 -20.90 -1.00 41.04
N THR A 80 -21.01 -1.11 39.71
CA THR A 80 -22.27 -1.01 38.99
C THR A 80 -22.57 -2.30 38.23
N VAL A 81 -23.65 -2.96 38.57
CA VAL A 81 -24.17 -4.13 37.85
C VAL A 81 -24.83 -3.66 36.56
N MET A 82 -24.44 -4.26 35.45
CA MET A 82 -24.98 -3.95 34.12
C MET A 82 -26.35 -4.60 33.91
N ASP A 83 -27.24 -3.89 33.26
CA ASP A 83 -28.47 -4.46 32.70
C ASP A 83 -28.14 -5.38 31.49
N SER A 84 -29.05 -6.29 31.18
CA SER A 84 -28.88 -7.20 30.04
C SER A 84 -28.84 -6.50 28.66
N SER A 85 -29.39 -5.28 28.59
CA SER A 85 -29.40 -4.41 27.41
C SER A 85 -28.18 -3.50 27.31
N ASP A 86 -27.35 -3.41 28.35
CA ASP A 86 -26.17 -2.54 28.39
C ASP A 86 -25.11 -3.01 27.41
N ASP A 87 -24.57 -2.07 26.64
CA ASP A 87 -23.52 -2.33 25.64
C ASP A 87 -22.10 -2.37 26.25
N GLY A 88 -21.96 -2.06 27.52
CA GLY A 88 -20.71 -2.07 28.26
C GLY A 88 -19.83 -0.84 28.05
N THR A 89 -20.28 0.18 27.33
CA THR A 89 -19.47 1.38 27.09
C THR A 89 -19.35 2.25 28.35
N ASP A 90 -18.16 2.85 28.51
CA ASP A 90 -17.91 3.84 29.56
C ASP A 90 -18.36 5.22 29.09
N PRO A 91 -19.34 5.84 29.76
CA PRO A 91 -19.90 7.13 29.33
C PRO A 91 -18.87 8.27 29.39
N VAL A 92 -17.92 8.24 30.33
CA VAL A 92 -16.88 9.26 30.44
C VAL A 92 -15.90 9.18 29.26
N MET A 93 -15.54 7.98 28.83
CA MET A 93 -14.68 7.78 27.65
C MET A 93 -15.40 8.23 26.38
N MET A 94 -16.70 7.93 26.27
CA MET A 94 -17.52 8.37 25.14
C MET A 94 -17.66 9.90 25.10
N ASP A 95 -17.87 10.58 26.24
CA ASP A 95 -17.91 12.05 26.34
C ASP A 95 -16.55 12.67 25.94
N ARG A 96 -15.43 12.09 26.38
CA ARG A 96 -14.08 12.53 25.98
C ARG A 96 -13.85 12.39 24.49
N PHE A 97 -14.36 11.32 23.88
CA PHE A 97 -14.26 11.14 22.43
C PHE A 97 -15.07 12.20 21.66
N GLU A 98 -16.26 12.55 22.16
CA GLU A 98 -17.07 13.64 21.60
C GLU A 98 -16.30 14.97 21.63
N ARG A 99 -15.62 15.28 22.77
CA ARG A 99 -14.77 16.46 22.85
C ARG A 99 -13.62 16.45 21.86
N VAL A 100 -13.00 15.28 21.59
CA VAL A 100 -11.98 15.15 20.52
C VAL A 100 -12.57 15.49 19.15
N LEU A 101 -13.80 15.04 18.87
CA LEU A 101 -14.48 15.36 17.61
C LEU A 101 -14.80 16.85 17.48
N ASP A 102 -15.32 17.48 18.54
CA ASP A 102 -15.59 18.92 18.58
C ASP A 102 -14.34 19.73 18.28
N ILE A 103 -13.23 19.42 18.97
CA ILE A 103 -11.95 20.13 18.81
C ILE A 103 -11.38 19.88 17.39
N ALA A 104 -11.53 18.68 16.83
CA ALA A 104 -11.15 18.40 15.46
C ALA A 104 -11.91 19.30 14.47
N GLU A 105 -13.23 19.46 14.66
CA GLU A 105 -14.05 20.33 13.83
C GLU A 105 -13.61 21.81 13.93
N GLU A 106 -13.29 22.29 15.15
CA GLU A 106 -12.78 23.66 15.36
C GLU A 106 -11.50 23.96 14.55
N TYR A 107 -10.62 22.97 14.40
CA TYR A 107 -9.38 23.10 13.60
C TYR A 107 -9.53 22.65 12.13
N GLY A 108 -10.75 22.34 11.69
CA GLY A 108 -11.01 21.90 10.30
C GLY A 108 -10.45 20.53 9.97
N LEU A 109 -10.22 19.69 10.99
CA LEU A 109 -9.75 18.32 10.84
C LEU A 109 -10.94 17.37 10.68
N LYS A 110 -10.77 16.35 9.83
CA LYS A 110 -11.66 15.20 9.76
C LYS A 110 -11.07 14.03 10.54
N VAL A 111 -11.91 13.16 11.07
CA VAL A 111 -11.52 12.07 11.95
C VAL A 111 -11.94 10.71 11.36
N ILE A 112 -11.03 9.75 11.40
CA ILE A 112 -11.30 8.32 11.20
C ILE A 112 -11.20 7.65 12.58
N PRO A 113 -12.30 7.36 13.26
CA PRO A 113 -12.29 6.54 14.46
C PRO A 113 -11.88 5.11 14.11
N THR A 114 -10.88 4.58 14.80
CA THR A 114 -10.43 3.19 14.68
C THR A 114 -10.94 2.42 15.88
N ILE A 115 -12.15 1.86 15.76
CA ILE A 115 -13.01 1.57 16.92
C ILE A 115 -12.47 0.43 17.78
N LEU A 116 -12.22 -0.76 17.21
CA LEU A 116 -11.64 -1.90 17.94
C LEU A 116 -10.12 -1.74 18.04
N THR A 117 -9.66 -0.78 18.84
CA THR A 117 -8.23 -0.62 19.14
C THR A 117 -7.83 -1.56 20.27
N GLY A 118 -7.76 -2.86 19.96
CA GLY A 118 -7.31 -3.90 20.88
C GLY A 118 -5.83 -4.25 20.72
N TRP A 119 -5.30 -4.14 19.51
CA TRP A 119 -3.87 -4.27 19.25
C TRP A 119 -3.24 -2.88 19.04
N MET A 120 -2.18 -2.58 19.82
CA MET A 120 -1.46 -1.32 19.69
C MET A 120 -0.02 -1.44 20.19
N SER A 121 0.95 -0.96 19.39
CA SER A 121 2.36 -0.89 19.77
C SER A 121 2.96 -2.21 20.30
N GLY A 122 2.53 -3.34 19.75
CA GLY A 122 3.01 -4.67 20.14
C GLY A 122 2.35 -5.24 21.40
N ALA A 123 1.22 -4.71 21.83
CA ALA A 123 0.49 -5.16 23.02
C ALA A 123 -1.02 -5.26 22.78
N ILE A 124 -1.70 -6.06 23.60
CA ILE A 124 -3.15 -6.29 23.54
C ILE A 124 -3.84 -5.52 24.66
N PHE A 125 -4.89 -4.77 24.30
CA PHE A 125 -5.71 -3.94 25.18
C PHE A 125 -7.20 -4.26 24.95
N VAL A 126 -7.70 -5.26 25.65
CA VAL A 126 -9.07 -5.74 25.48
C VAL A 126 -9.86 -5.65 26.78
N PRO A 127 -11.19 -5.62 26.74
CA PRO A 127 -12.02 -5.70 27.93
C PRO A 127 -11.63 -6.87 28.83
N PRO A 128 -11.57 -6.70 30.16
CA PRO A 128 -11.14 -7.75 31.09
C PRO A 128 -11.91 -9.07 30.93
N ILE A 129 -13.18 -8.99 30.53
CA ILE A 129 -14.04 -10.17 30.31
C ILE A 129 -13.59 -11.03 29.11
N LEU A 130 -12.79 -10.49 28.19
CA LEU A 130 -12.36 -11.12 26.96
C LEU A 130 -10.91 -11.64 27.00
N THR A 131 -10.19 -11.42 28.10
CA THR A 131 -8.75 -11.71 28.22
C THR A 131 -8.38 -13.17 27.90
N GLU A 132 -9.29 -14.13 28.17
CA GLU A 132 -9.07 -15.57 27.93
C GLU A 132 -9.87 -16.09 26.73
N LYS A 133 -10.36 -15.21 25.87
CA LYS A 133 -11.18 -15.54 24.71
C LYS A 133 -10.39 -15.33 23.43
N ASN A 134 -10.62 -16.18 22.43
CA ASN A 134 -10.16 -15.85 21.07
C ASN A 134 -11.06 -14.74 20.51
N LEU A 135 -10.46 -13.60 20.25
CA LEU A 135 -11.17 -12.38 19.86
C LEU A 135 -11.79 -12.47 18.45
N LEU A 136 -11.30 -13.35 17.61
CA LEU A 136 -11.74 -13.45 16.21
C LEU A 136 -12.72 -14.61 15.97
N THR A 137 -12.83 -15.58 16.91
CA THR A 137 -13.60 -16.82 16.68
C THR A 137 -14.56 -17.19 17.81
N ASP A 138 -14.37 -16.66 19.03
CA ASP A 138 -15.28 -16.96 20.16
C ASP A 138 -16.57 -16.14 20.01
N PRO A 139 -17.76 -16.79 19.91
CA PRO A 139 -19.03 -16.07 19.73
C PRO A 139 -19.35 -15.08 20.85
N PHE A 140 -18.81 -15.32 22.05
CA PHE A 140 -19.00 -14.40 23.17
C PHE A 140 -18.18 -13.12 22.99
N ALA A 141 -16.94 -13.22 22.48
CA ALA A 141 -16.12 -12.06 22.14
C ALA A 141 -16.76 -11.25 21.01
N ILE A 142 -17.14 -11.91 19.92
CA ILE A 142 -17.80 -11.29 18.75
C ILE A 142 -19.09 -10.56 19.18
N MET A 143 -19.86 -11.10 20.11
CA MET A 143 -21.05 -10.42 20.64
C MET A 143 -20.70 -9.08 21.31
N TRP A 144 -19.63 -9.01 22.12
CA TRP A 144 -19.22 -7.78 22.78
C TRP A 144 -18.60 -6.78 21.80
N GLU A 145 -17.86 -7.22 20.79
CA GLU A 145 -17.35 -6.39 19.69
C GLU A 145 -18.51 -5.71 18.93
N ILE A 146 -19.52 -6.47 18.52
CA ILE A 146 -20.71 -5.97 17.83
C ILE A 146 -21.45 -4.93 18.70
N ARG A 147 -21.62 -5.20 19.99
CA ARG A 147 -22.26 -4.25 20.91
C ARG A 147 -21.49 -2.93 21.00
N PHE A 148 -20.18 -3.02 21.12
CA PHE A 148 -19.33 -1.83 21.19
C PHE A 148 -19.37 -1.02 19.89
N LEU A 149 -19.17 -1.68 18.73
CA LEU A 149 -19.23 -1.02 17.44
C LEU A 149 -20.54 -0.28 17.22
N ARG A 150 -21.68 -0.94 17.49
CA ARG A 150 -23.00 -0.33 17.35
C ARG A 150 -23.19 0.87 18.29
N ALA A 151 -22.85 0.74 19.56
CA ALA A 151 -22.99 1.82 20.52
C ALA A 151 -22.15 3.04 20.13
N PHE A 152 -20.91 2.81 19.72
CA PHE A 152 -19.99 3.85 19.31
C PHE A 152 -20.47 4.57 18.04
N VAL A 153 -20.80 3.84 17.00
CA VAL A 153 -21.27 4.40 15.73
C VAL A 153 -22.60 5.14 15.92
N LYS A 154 -23.55 4.55 16.63
CA LYS A 154 -24.86 5.17 16.93
C LYS A 154 -24.72 6.54 17.60
N ARG A 155 -23.73 6.68 18.51
CA ARG A 155 -23.48 7.94 19.21
C ARG A 155 -22.91 9.03 18.30
N PHE A 156 -21.94 8.68 17.45
CA PHE A 156 -21.11 9.67 16.75
C PHE A 156 -21.41 9.85 15.26
N LYS A 157 -22.27 9.03 14.65
CA LYS A 157 -22.54 9.05 13.20
C LYS A 157 -23.00 10.38 12.62
N ASN A 158 -23.58 11.25 13.44
CA ASN A 158 -24.06 12.55 12.98
C ASN A 158 -23.05 13.69 13.22
N HIS A 159 -21.87 13.38 13.77
CA HIS A 159 -20.88 14.42 14.03
C HIS A 159 -20.12 14.79 12.74
N ASN A 160 -20.05 16.09 12.44
CA ASN A 160 -19.47 16.60 11.19
C ASN A 160 -17.99 16.25 11.00
N ALA A 161 -17.24 16.04 12.08
CA ALA A 161 -15.82 15.67 11.99
C ALA A 161 -15.59 14.24 11.47
N ILE A 162 -16.59 13.34 11.56
CA ILE A 162 -16.42 11.96 11.07
C ILE A 162 -16.22 11.95 9.56
N ALA A 163 -15.15 11.28 9.12
CA ALA A 163 -14.79 11.09 7.71
C ALA A 163 -15.21 9.72 7.18
N ALA A 164 -14.92 8.69 7.96
CA ALA A 164 -15.19 7.28 7.67
C ALA A 164 -15.03 6.48 8.97
N TRP A 165 -15.51 5.26 8.99
CA TRP A 165 -15.31 4.33 10.10
C TRP A 165 -14.17 3.35 9.78
N CYS A 166 -13.32 3.05 10.76
CA CYS A 166 -12.38 1.95 10.68
C CYS A 166 -12.75 0.90 11.73
N ALA A 167 -12.96 -0.35 11.30
CA ALA A 167 -13.41 -1.43 12.19
C ALA A 167 -12.48 -1.60 13.40
N GLY A 168 -11.16 -1.51 13.17
CA GLY A 168 -10.18 -1.57 14.26
C GLY A 168 -8.74 -1.36 13.78
N ASN A 169 -7.78 -1.52 14.68
CA ASN A 169 -6.37 -1.37 14.37
C ASN A 169 -5.68 -2.73 14.16
N GLU A 170 -5.20 -2.98 12.94
CA GLU A 170 -4.42 -4.18 12.59
C GLU A 170 -5.05 -5.47 13.15
N CYS A 171 -6.36 -5.62 12.94
CA CYS A 171 -7.18 -6.62 13.63
C CYS A 171 -6.72 -8.07 13.40
N ALA A 172 -5.98 -8.34 12.33
CA ALA A 172 -5.32 -9.64 12.13
C ALA A 172 -4.30 -10.00 13.24
N CYS A 173 -3.87 -9.01 14.04
CA CYS A 173 -2.95 -9.18 15.17
C CYS A 173 -3.67 -9.38 16.51
N LEU A 174 -5.01 -9.28 16.56
CA LEU A 174 -5.77 -9.46 17.79
C LEU A 174 -5.68 -10.89 18.31
N ASP A 175 -5.81 -11.87 17.41
CA ASP A 175 -5.76 -13.28 17.72
C ASP A 175 -5.56 -14.13 16.44
N ALA A 176 -5.65 -15.45 16.53
CA ALA A 176 -5.48 -16.38 15.42
C ALA A 176 -6.81 -16.84 14.84
N CYS A 177 -6.92 -16.80 13.49
CA CYS A 177 -7.92 -17.54 12.74
C CYS A 177 -7.30 -18.83 12.19
N GLU A 178 -7.98 -19.97 12.33
CA GLU A 178 -7.54 -21.25 11.79
C GLU A 178 -7.88 -21.40 10.31
N THR A 179 -8.99 -20.82 9.88
CA THR A 179 -9.48 -20.89 8.50
C THR A 179 -9.75 -19.50 7.90
N ARG A 180 -9.81 -19.44 6.57
CA ARG A 180 -10.19 -18.26 5.80
C ARG A 180 -11.62 -17.81 6.12
N GLU A 181 -12.52 -18.77 6.29
CA GLU A 181 -13.94 -18.52 6.58
C GLU A 181 -14.15 -17.87 7.95
N GLN A 182 -13.29 -18.17 8.93
CA GLN A 182 -13.31 -17.48 10.23
C GLN A 182 -12.93 -16.01 10.09
N ALA A 183 -11.89 -15.71 9.31
CA ALA A 183 -11.48 -14.33 9.05
C ALA A 183 -12.56 -13.56 8.28
N TRP A 184 -13.15 -14.15 7.24
CA TRP A 184 -14.26 -13.57 6.48
C TRP A 184 -15.47 -13.30 7.39
N LEU A 185 -15.89 -14.30 8.19
CA LEU A 185 -17.04 -14.15 9.08
C LEU A 185 -16.85 -13.02 10.09
N TRP A 186 -15.64 -12.90 10.65
CA TRP A 186 -15.33 -11.85 11.61
C TRP A 186 -15.42 -10.47 10.94
N ILE A 187 -14.73 -10.24 9.82
CA ILE A 187 -14.76 -8.92 9.18
C ILE A 187 -16.15 -8.54 8.69
N ASN A 188 -16.92 -9.52 8.15
CA ASN A 188 -18.30 -9.29 7.76
C ASN A 188 -19.16 -8.85 8.97
N ALA A 189 -19.06 -9.57 10.10
CA ALA A 189 -19.83 -9.24 11.31
C ALA A 189 -19.49 -7.85 11.86
N MET A 190 -18.19 -7.46 11.83
CA MET A 190 -17.77 -6.12 12.31
C MET A 190 -18.25 -5.02 11.37
N THR A 191 -18.12 -5.21 10.06
CA THR A 191 -18.58 -4.23 9.06
C THR A 191 -20.10 -4.08 9.09
N ASP A 192 -20.83 -5.19 9.14
CA ASP A 192 -22.29 -5.16 9.24
C ASP A 192 -22.77 -4.49 10.53
N ALA A 193 -22.06 -4.67 11.65
CA ALA A 193 -22.38 -3.98 12.90
C ALA A 193 -22.27 -2.45 12.76
N ILE A 194 -21.28 -1.95 12.03
CA ILE A 194 -21.12 -0.52 11.73
C ILE A 194 -22.22 -0.06 10.78
N LYS A 195 -22.40 -0.74 9.65
CA LYS A 195 -23.38 -0.38 8.61
C LYS A 195 -24.82 -0.45 9.07
N ALA A 196 -25.15 -1.31 10.03
CA ALA A 196 -26.47 -1.36 10.64
C ALA A 196 -26.84 -0.07 11.40
N GLU A 197 -25.86 0.70 11.83
CA GLU A 197 -26.09 1.98 12.52
C GLU A 197 -25.87 3.19 11.61
N ASP A 198 -24.96 3.09 10.62
CA ASP A 198 -24.61 4.18 9.70
C ASP A 198 -24.37 3.66 8.29
N GLU A 199 -25.31 3.96 7.40
CA GLU A 199 -25.24 3.65 5.97
C GLU A 199 -24.57 4.77 5.15
N THR A 200 -24.18 5.89 5.76
CA THR A 200 -23.76 7.10 5.06
C THR A 200 -22.25 7.27 4.99
N HIS A 201 -21.50 6.77 5.99
CA HIS A 201 -20.06 6.82 6.00
C HIS A 201 -19.46 5.48 5.56
N GLU A 202 -18.35 5.58 4.85
CA GLU A 202 -17.59 4.41 4.38
C GLU A 202 -16.95 3.64 5.54
N VAL A 203 -16.82 2.33 5.37
CA VAL A 203 -16.15 1.44 6.32
C VAL A 203 -14.82 0.95 5.77
N ILE A 204 -13.76 1.25 6.51
CA ILE A 204 -12.40 0.81 6.25
C ILE A 204 -12.15 -0.50 7.01
N SER A 205 -11.46 -1.44 6.38
CA SER A 205 -11.33 -2.81 6.87
C SER A 205 -10.66 -2.97 8.25
N GLY A 206 -9.71 -2.10 8.59
CA GLY A 206 -8.86 -2.30 9.78
C GLY A 206 -7.82 -3.42 9.65
N ILE A 207 -7.69 -4.02 8.48
CA ILE A 207 -6.67 -5.04 8.15
C ILE A 207 -5.56 -4.36 7.35
N HIS A 208 -4.34 -4.38 7.90
CA HIS A 208 -3.22 -3.57 7.41
C HIS A 208 -2.45 -4.17 6.24
N THR A 209 -2.52 -5.49 6.05
CA THR A 209 -1.81 -6.19 4.97
C THR A 209 -2.69 -7.31 4.44
N PRO A 210 -3.59 -7.00 3.50
CA PRO A 210 -4.38 -8.01 2.84
C PRO A 210 -3.50 -8.83 1.88
N PHE A 211 -3.76 -10.13 1.81
CA PHE A 211 -2.98 -11.08 1.01
C PHE A 211 -3.82 -11.72 -0.09
N THR A 212 -3.15 -12.34 -1.06
CA THR A 212 -3.82 -13.19 -2.04
C THR A 212 -4.18 -14.56 -1.44
N PRO A 213 -5.11 -15.31 -2.07
CA PRO A 213 -5.37 -16.69 -1.66
C PRO A 213 -4.07 -17.52 -1.59
N ASN A 214 -3.97 -18.40 -0.62
CA ASN A 214 -2.82 -19.26 -0.27
C ASN A 214 -1.65 -18.58 0.47
N GLU A 215 -1.64 -17.26 0.68
CA GLU A 215 -0.61 -16.58 1.47
C GLU A 215 -1.05 -16.32 2.91
N SER A 216 -2.35 -16.10 3.13
CA SER A 216 -2.93 -15.82 4.47
C SER A 216 -4.38 -16.24 4.56
N LYS A 217 -4.92 -16.21 5.79
CA LYS A 217 -6.36 -16.33 6.06
C LYS A 217 -7.09 -15.00 5.78
N TRP A 218 -6.39 -13.88 5.83
CA TRP A 218 -6.90 -12.54 5.53
C TRP A 218 -6.75 -12.24 4.05
N VAL A 219 -7.70 -12.77 3.27
CA VAL A 219 -7.66 -12.71 1.81
C VAL A 219 -8.23 -11.39 1.32
N ILE A 220 -7.54 -10.78 0.35
CA ILE A 220 -7.87 -9.45 -0.17
C ILE A 220 -9.29 -9.38 -0.73
N ASP A 221 -9.75 -10.41 -1.44
CA ASP A 221 -11.09 -10.47 -2.03
C ASP A 221 -12.18 -10.55 -0.96
N ASP A 222 -11.95 -11.35 0.10
CA ASP A 222 -12.87 -11.50 1.22
C ASP A 222 -13.05 -10.19 1.97
N ILE A 223 -11.95 -9.48 2.21
CA ILE A 223 -11.98 -8.18 2.87
C ILE A 223 -12.72 -7.16 1.99
N ALA A 224 -12.45 -7.17 0.69
CA ALA A 224 -13.07 -6.28 -0.27
C ALA A 224 -14.59 -6.52 -0.41
N GLU A 225 -15.04 -7.77 -0.27
CA GLU A 225 -16.48 -8.10 -0.26
C GLU A 225 -17.20 -7.39 0.89
N CYS A 226 -16.57 -7.34 2.07
CA CYS A 226 -17.17 -6.84 3.30
C CYS A 226 -17.06 -5.32 3.47
N CYS A 227 -15.99 -4.68 2.99
CA CYS A 227 -15.64 -3.29 3.28
C CYS A 227 -15.76 -2.38 2.06
N ASP A 228 -15.85 -1.06 2.29
CA ASP A 228 -15.86 -0.06 1.23
C ASP A 228 -14.44 0.33 0.81
N TYR A 229 -13.51 0.38 1.77
CA TYR A 229 -12.11 0.71 1.57
C TYR A 229 -11.17 -0.32 2.21
N LEU A 230 -10.14 -0.68 1.49
CA LEU A 230 -8.98 -1.38 2.05
C LEU A 230 -8.01 -0.37 2.69
N ALA A 231 -7.20 -0.86 3.61
CA ALA A 231 -6.13 -0.09 4.22
C ALA A 231 -4.79 -0.84 4.10
N VAL A 232 -3.70 -0.08 3.95
CA VAL A 232 -2.34 -0.61 3.95
C VAL A 232 -1.44 0.22 4.86
N HIS A 233 -0.48 -0.46 5.51
CA HIS A 233 0.50 0.14 6.41
C HIS A 233 1.93 -0.08 5.89
N PRO A 234 2.35 0.56 4.79
CA PRO A 234 3.68 0.40 4.21
C PRO A 234 4.74 1.15 5.01
N TYR A 235 5.59 0.42 5.73
CA TYR A 235 6.74 0.98 6.41
C TYR A 235 8.03 0.67 5.65
N ALA A 236 8.92 1.67 5.50
CA ALA A 236 10.22 1.49 4.86
C ALA A 236 11.12 0.49 5.59
N SER A 237 10.92 0.34 6.90
CA SER A 237 11.63 -0.58 7.78
C SER A 237 11.03 -2.00 7.82
N ASP A 238 10.02 -2.29 7.00
CA ASP A 238 9.45 -3.63 6.93
C ASP A 238 10.47 -4.63 6.38
N GLY A 239 11.01 -5.46 7.26
CA GLY A 239 12.02 -6.48 6.94
C GLY A 239 11.53 -7.54 5.96
N TYR A 240 10.22 -7.64 5.76
CA TYR A 240 9.65 -8.55 4.78
C TYR A 240 9.83 -8.05 3.34
N THR A 241 9.88 -6.74 3.10
CA THR A 241 9.91 -6.16 1.75
C THR A 241 11.10 -5.24 1.50
N THR A 242 11.24 -4.17 2.24
CA THR A 242 12.18 -3.08 1.97
C THR A 242 13.18 -2.81 3.09
N GLY A 243 13.04 -3.45 4.24
CA GLY A 243 13.83 -3.16 5.44
C GLY A 243 15.34 -3.42 5.34
N SER A 244 15.80 -4.05 4.26
CA SER A 244 17.22 -4.25 3.97
C SER A 244 17.79 -3.20 3.02
N ASP A 245 16.95 -2.40 2.35
CA ASP A 245 17.37 -1.36 1.42
C ASP A 245 17.52 -0.01 2.14
N ASN A 246 18.36 0.87 1.62
CA ASN A 246 18.38 2.26 2.07
C ASN A 246 17.03 2.92 1.75
N ILE A 247 16.45 3.65 2.72
CA ILE A 247 15.08 4.18 2.58
C ILE A 247 14.92 5.16 1.41
N ASN A 248 15.99 5.82 0.98
CA ASN A 248 16.00 6.80 -0.10
C ASN A 248 16.37 6.20 -1.47
N THR A 249 16.08 4.91 -1.66
CA THR A 249 16.25 4.19 -2.92
C THR A 249 14.90 3.86 -3.55
N ILE A 250 14.92 3.44 -4.81
CA ILE A 250 13.71 3.31 -5.65
C ILE A 250 12.66 2.36 -5.06
N LYS A 251 13.07 1.23 -4.49
CA LYS A 251 12.15 0.21 -3.98
C LYS A 251 11.37 0.71 -2.75
N PRO A 252 12.00 1.22 -1.66
CA PRO A 252 11.28 1.80 -0.52
C PRO A 252 10.42 3.01 -0.88
N MET A 253 10.90 3.91 -1.74
CA MET A 253 10.13 5.11 -2.11
C MET A 253 8.88 4.78 -2.94
N LEU A 254 8.88 3.71 -3.73
CA LEU A 254 7.73 3.27 -4.53
C LEU A 254 6.78 2.33 -3.79
N GLN A 255 7.22 1.70 -2.69
CA GLN A 255 6.42 0.71 -1.96
C GLN A 255 5.03 1.22 -1.54
N PRO A 256 4.85 2.42 -0.95
CA PRO A 256 3.53 2.90 -0.55
C PRO A 256 2.56 3.06 -1.72
N ALA A 257 3.03 3.63 -2.83
CA ALA A 257 2.25 3.77 -4.05
C ALA A 257 1.91 2.39 -4.66
N MET A 258 2.91 1.51 -4.78
CA MET A 258 2.72 0.16 -5.29
C MET A 258 1.75 -0.64 -4.45
N HIS A 259 1.86 -0.61 -3.11
CA HIS A 259 0.99 -1.36 -2.21
C HIS A 259 -0.48 -0.96 -2.39
N THR A 260 -0.73 0.35 -2.56
CA THR A 260 -2.07 0.85 -2.84
C THR A 260 -2.59 0.40 -4.22
N VAL A 261 -1.78 0.56 -5.28
CA VAL A 261 -2.15 0.14 -6.65
C VAL A 261 -2.36 -1.37 -6.74
N TYR A 262 -1.53 -2.17 -6.05
CA TYR A 262 -1.66 -3.61 -5.93
C TYR A 262 -2.99 -3.99 -5.27
N SER A 263 -3.28 -3.42 -4.10
CA SER A 263 -4.51 -3.72 -3.37
C SER A 263 -5.76 -3.32 -4.16
N GLN A 264 -5.76 -2.14 -4.79
CA GLN A 264 -6.86 -1.70 -5.66
C GLN A 264 -7.04 -2.61 -6.87
N GLY A 265 -5.94 -3.01 -7.49
CA GLY A 265 -5.97 -3.84 -8.68
C GLY A 265 -6.52 -5.24 -8.42
N LEU A 266 -6.17 -5.86 -7.29
CA LEU A 266 -6.64 -7.19 -6.93
C LEU A 266 -8.06 -7.16 -6.37
N SER A 267 -8.37 -6.24 -5.44
CA SER A 267 -9.67 -6.16 -4.78
C SER A 267 -10.78 -5.52 -5.62
N LYS A 268 -10.44 -4.74 -6.64
CA LYS A 268 -11.35 -3.83 -7.37
C LYS A 268 -12.03 -2.79 -6.47
N LYS A 269 -11.50 -2.56 -5.27
CA LYS A 269 -11.97 -1.57 -4.29
C LYS A 269 -10.91 -0.50 -4.06
N PRO A 270 -11.29 0.72 -3.69
CA PRO A 270 -10.32 1.74 -3.32
C PRO A 270 -9.51 1.31 -2.08
N CYS A 271 -8.26 1.76 -2.03
CA CYS A 271 -7.34 1.50 -0.93
C CYS A 271 -6.69 2.78 -0.46
N ILE A 272 -6.47 2.91 0.84
CA ILE A 272 -5.82 4.07 1.47
C ILE A 272 -4.51 3.68 2.15
N ILE A 273 -3.53 4.58 2.14
CA ILE A 273 -2.35 4.50 3.00
C ILE A 273 -2.79 5.03 4.37
N GLN A 274 -3.09 4.11 5.30
CA GLN A 274 -3.62 4.44 6.62
C GLN A 274 -2.52 4.63 7.67
N GLU A 275 -1.37 3.98 7.47
CA GLU A 275 -0.13 4.22 8.21
C GLU A 275 1.06 4.15 7.28
N THR A 276 2.05 5.00 7.52
CA THR A 276 3.39 4.89 6.96
C THR A 276 4.36 5.65 7.86
N GLY A 277 5.63 5.27 7.83
CA GLY A 277 6.63 5.89 8.69
C GLY A 277 7.99 5.24 8.60
N THR A 278 8.89 5.74 9.45
CA THR A 278 10.20 5.14 9.73
C THR A 278 10.32 4.92 11.23
N TYR A 279 11.28 4.12 11.69
CA TYR A 279 11.54 3.98 13.14
C TYR A 279 12.32 5.18 13.73
N GLY A 280 12.32 6.34 13.05
CA GLY A 280 13.01 7.54 13.49
C GLY A 280 14.52 7.33 13.62
N GLU A 281 15.15 8.01 14.58
CA GLU A 281 16.60 8.01 14.78
C GLU A 281 17.22 6.63 15.08
N MET A 282 16.41 5.64 15.44
CA MET A 282 16.89 4.25 15.58
C MET A 282 17.14 3.57 14.23
N TYR A 283 16.62 4.12 13.15
CA TYR A 283 16.71 3.55 11.82
C TYR A 283 17.42 4.47 10.83
N THR A 284 17.15 5.77 10.90
CA THR A 284 17.70 6.79 9.99
C THR A 284 17.59 8.18 10.61
N THR A 285 18.29 9.16 10.03
CA THR A 285 18.22 10.56 10.51
C THR A 285 16.89 11.22 10.12
N ASP A 286 16.53 12.30 10.84
CA ASP A 286 15.34 13.10 10.52
C ASP A 286 15.38 13.67 9.09
N GLU A 287 16.56 14.04 8.59
CA GLU A 287 16.76 14.59 7.23
C GLU A 287 16.53 13.52 6.16
N LEU A 288 17.02 12.30 6.38
CA LEU A 288 16.78 11.18 5.45
C LEU A 288 15.32 10.73 5.49
N THR A 289 14.69 10.72 6.67
CA THR A 289 13.25 10.51 6.80
C THR A 289 12.45 11.52 6.00
N ALA A 290 12.79 12.81 6.08
CA ALA A 290 12.11 13.86 5.32
C ALA A 290 12.25 13.66 3.80
N LYS A 291 13.42 13.29 3.31
CA LYS A 291 13.65 12.95 1.90
C LYS A 291 12.81 11.74 1.46
N TYR A 292 12.84 10.66 2.25
CA TYR A 292 12.02 9.49 1.98
C TYR A 292 10.54 9.85 1.85
N VAL A 293 10.03 10.67 2.78
CA VAL A 293 8.62 11.09 2.77
C VAL A 293 8.30 11.95 1.56
N GLU A 294 9.17 12.88 1.17
CA GLU A 294 8.97 13.71 -0.03
C GLU A 294 8.82 12.82 -1.28
N GLY A 295 9.72 11.88 -1.50
CA GLY A 295 9.69 10.98 -2.64
C GLY A 295 8.46 10.07 -2.66
N ASN A 296 8.12 9.42 -1.53
CA ASN A 296 6.99 8.50 -1.50
C ASN A 296 5.63 9.22 -1.49
N LEU A 297 5.52 10.40 -0.89
CA LEU A 297 4.31 11.20 -0.86
C LEU A 297 3.90 11.66 -2.26
N PHE A 298 4.84 12.20 -3.03
CA PHE A 298 4.58 12.56 -4.42
C PHE A 298 4.32 11.33 -5.30
N SER A 299 5.03 10.22 -5.06
CA SER A 299 4.74 8.94 -5.74
C SER A 299 3.34 8.43 -5.43
N ALA A 300 2.90 8.45 -4.16
CA ALA A 300 1.56 8.04 -3.77
C ALA A 300 0.49 8.92 -4.45
N TRP A 301 0.64 10.24 -4.40
CA TRP A 301 -0.25 11.18 -5.06
C TRP A 301 -0.32 10.94 -6.58
N ALA A 302 0.83 10.80 -7.24
CA ALA A 302 0.94 10.55 -8.68
C ALA A 302 0.32 9.22 -9.12
N HIS A 303 0.22 8.23 -8.23
CA HIS A 303 -0.43 6.94 -8.51
C HIS A 303 -1.91 6.88 -8.10
N GLY A 304 -2.48 8.01 -7.68
CA GLY A 304 -3.91 8.12 -7.37
C GLY A 304 -4.32 7.57 -6.01
N CYS A 305 -3.35 7.43 -5.07
CA CYS A 305 -3.68 7.16 -3.68
C CYS A 305 -4.57 8.28 -3.13
N LYS A 306 -5.46 7.95 -2.19
CA LYS A 306 -6.40 8.92 -1.61
C LYS A 306 -5.83 9.63 -0.39
N THR A 307 -4.96 8.95 0.36
CA THR A 307 -4.38 9.45 1.59
C THR A 307 -2.92 9.11 1.69
N HIS A 308 -2.22 9.85 2.53
CA HIS A 308 -0.92 9.50 3.08
C HIS A 308 -0.95 9.87 4.56
N MET A 309 -1.07 8.87 5.45
CA MET A 309 -1.22 9.09 6.89
C MET A 309 0.04 8.67 7.63
N TRP A 310 0.71 9.65 8.23
CA TRP A 310 1.96 9.42 8.96
C TRP A 310 1.71 8.76 10.33
N TRP A 311 2.52 7.80 10.68
CA TRP A 311 2.64 7.28 12.03
C TRP A 311 3.86 7.94 12.67
N ILE A 312 3.69 8.92 13.53
CA ILE A 312 2.55 9.43 14.27
C ILE A 312 2.69 10.95 14.44
N GLY A 313 1.70 11.64 15.06
CA GLY A 313 1.76 13.09 15.25
C GLY A 313 2.95 13.57 16.08
N PHE A 314 3.22 12.92 17.20
CA PHE A 314 4.21 13.35 18.19
C PHE A 314 5.12 12.20 18.62
N ASP A 315 6.40 12.52 18.86
CA ASP A 315 7.33 11.58 19.48
C ASP A 315 6.84 11.16 20.88
N GLN A 316 7.05 9.90 21.23
CA GLN A 316 6.54 9.29 22.46
C GLN A 316 7.66 8.80 23.39
N GLY A 317 8.89 9.25 23.19
CA GLY A 317 10.07 8.83 23.96
C GLY A 317 10.06 9.17 25.44
N LYS A 318 9.21 10.12 25.89
CA LYS A 318 9.01 10.43 27.32
C LYS A 318 8.15 9.43 28.08
N LEU A 319 7.35 8.63 27.37
CA LEU A 319 6.42 7.71 27.99
C LEU A 319 7.16 6.53 28.62
N ARG A 320 6.98 6.29 29.93
CA ARG A 320 7.71 5.28 30.71
C ARG A 320 6.83 4.16 31.26
N TYR A 321 5.67 3.94 30.65
CA TYR A 321 4.72 2.89 31.01
C TYR A 321 4.53 1.90 29.85
N HIS A 322 3.94 0.77 30.13
CA HIS A 322 3.65 -0.26 29.13
C HIS A 322 2.72 0.29 28.03
N PRO A 323 2.97 0.03 26.74
CA PRO A 323 4.05 -0.80 26.18
C PRO A 323 5.35 -0.02 25.93
N PHE A 324 5.36 1.31 26.03
CA PHE A 324 6.49 2.17 25.66
C PHE A 324 7.75 1.94 26.51
N SER A 325 7.60 1.51 27.77
CA SER A 325 8.74 1.16 28.63
C SER A 325 9.51 -0.08 28.16
N LEU A 326 8.90 -0.92 27.31
CA LEU A 326 9.47 -2.17 26.80
C LEU A 326 9.71 -2.12 25.28
N ASN A 327 9.05 -1.22 24.58
CA ASN A 327 9.13 -1.12 23.14
C ASN A 327 9.64 0.26 22.72
N ASN A 328 10.92 0.33 22.38
CA ASN A 328 11.55 1.58 21.95
C ASN A 328 11.09 2.05 20.56
N ARG A 329 10.38 1.21 19.79
CA ARG A 329 9.98 1.54 18.43
C ARG A 329 9.09 2.77 18.34
N GLY A 330 8.30 3.10 19.38
CA GLY A 330 7.41 4.25 19.40
C GLY A 330 8.08 5.60 19.69
N SER A 331 9.37 5.63 20.02
CA SER A 331 9.99 6.82 20.62
C SER A 331 10.05 8.03 19.68
N ASN A 332 10.41 7.85 18.41
CA ASN A 332 10.83 8.94 17.52
C ASN A 332 10.09 8.95 16.16
N TYR A 333 8.84 8.51 16.13
CA TYR A 333 8.03 8.45 14.89
C TYR A 333 7.37 9.79 14.51
N GLY A 334 7.34 10.79 15.43
CA GLY A 334 6.50 11.97 15.33
C GLY A 334 6.75 12.85 14.11
N LEU A 335 5.73 13.58 13.68
CA LEU A 335 5.89 14.81 12.88
C LEU A 335 6.51 15.91 13.75
N TYR A 336 6.20 15.90 15.04
CA TYR A 336 6.71 16.79 16.07
C TYR A 336 7.54 16.03 17.10
N ARG A 337 8.59 16.69 17.63
CA ARG A 337 9.34 16.20 18.78
C ARG A 337 8.49 16.28 20.04
N GLU A 338 8.98 15.69 21.12
CA GLU A 338 8.36 15.72 22.45
C GLU A 338 8.23 17.14 23.04
N ASP A 339 9.07 18.07 22.59
CA ASP A 339 9.00 19.49 22.96
C ASP A 339 8.09 20.30 22.03
N ARG A 340 7.36 19.61 21.13
CA ARG A 340 6.46 20.18 20.13
C ARG A 340 7.17 21.01 19.04
N THR A 341 8.47 20.86 18.87
CA THR A 341 9.16 21.42 17.69
C THR A 341 8.92 20.56 16.46
N LEU A 342 8.60 21.19 15.33
CA LEU A 342 8.32 20.51 14.07
C LEU A 342 9.60 19.83 13.55
N LYS A 343 9.52 18.56 13.19
CA LYS A 343 10.62 17.81 12.57
C LYS A 343 10.73 18.09 11.07
N PRO A 344 11.87 17.80 10.43
CA PRO A 344 12.01 17.92 8.97
C PRO A 344 10.91 17.21 8.17
N VAL A 345 10.42 16.06 8.62
CA VAL A 345 9.28 15.35 8.01
C VAL A 345 7.99 16.17 8.07
N GLY A 346 7.74 16.89 9.17
CA GLY A 346 6.59 17.78 9.31
C GLY A 346 6.66 18.98 8.36
N ASN A 347 7.87 19.49 8.07
CA ASN A 347 8.05 20.54 7.04
C ASN A 347 7.67 20.02 5.65
N VAL A 348 7.99 18.77 5.31
CA VAL A 348 7.56 18.15 4.03
C VAL A 348 6.04 18.11 3.91
N TYR A 349 5.34 17.76 5.00
CA TYR A 349 3.88 17.77 5.04
C TYR A 349 3.31 19.17 4.79
N LYS A 350 3.87 20.16 5.47
CA LYS A 350 3.48 21.57 5.31
C LYS A 350 3.70 22.07 3.89
N ASP A 351 4.85 21.79 3.31
CA ASP A 351 5.20 22.18 1.94
C ASP A 351 4.30 21.50 0.91
N PHE A 352 3.99 20.23 1.11
CA PHE A 352 3.08 19.49 0.23
C PHE A 352 1.63 19.99 0.34
N SER A 353 1.17 20.31 1.55
CA SER A 353 -0.16 20.92 1.76
C SER A 353 -0.27 22.25 1.03
N ALA A 354 0.74 23.13 1.17
CA ALA A 354 0.79 24.40 0.45
C ALA A 354 0.83 24.21 -1.08
N PHE A 355 1.55 23.18 -1.56
CA PHE A 355 1.54 22.82 -2.97
C PHE A 355 0.14 22.41 -3.45
N LEU A 356 -0.59 21.57 -2.69
CA LEU A 356 -1.95 21.17 -3.05
C LEU A 356 -2.93 22.34 -3.06
N GLU A 357 -2.78 23.32 -2.15
CA GLU A 357 -3.61 24.53 -2.12
C GLU A 357 -3.42 25.43 -3.33
N THR A 358 -2.22 25.41 -3.93
CA THR A 358 -1.88 26.18 -5.13
C THR A 358 -2.01 25.39 -6.43
N PHE A 359 -2.32 24.09 -6.35
CA PHE A 359 -2.48 23.22 -7.52
C PHE A 359 -3.68 23.69 -8.36
N PRO A 360 -3.49 23.99 -9.66
CA PRO A 360 -4.50 24.72 -10.44
C PRO A 360 -5.68 23.85 -10.93
N TYR A 361 -5.70 22.58 -10.57
CA TYR A 361 -6.78 21.65 -10.91
C TYR A 361 -7.47 21.17 -9.63
N GLU A 362 -8.77 20.96 -9.69
CA GLU A 362 -9.56 20.49 -8.54
C GLU A 362 -9.02 19.17 -7.95
N LYS A 363 -8.54 18.30 -8.81
CA LYS A 363 -7.89 17.02 -8.46
C LYS A 363 -6.88 16.64 -9.53
N LEU A 364 -5.95 15.76 -9.18
CA LEU A 364 -5.03 15.20 -10.16
C LEU A 364 -5.81 14.29 -11.12
N PRO A 365 -5.75 14.52 -12.45
CA PRO A 365 -6.38 13.65 -13.43
C PRO A 365 -5.80 12.22 -13.38
N LYS A 366 -6.52 11.25 -13.96
CA LYS A 366 -6.03 9.88 -14.03
C LYS A 366 -4.71 9.79 -14.79
N ARG A 367 -3.78 8.99 -14.27
CA ARG A 367 -2.53 8.69 -14.94
C ARG A 367 -2.74 7.80 -16.16
N VAL A 368 -1.86 7.91 -17.14
CA VAL A 368 -1.78 6.95 -18.26
C VAL A 368 -1.27 5.62 -17.73
N VAL A 369 -2.02 4.55 -17.98
CA VAL A 369 -1.62 3.18 -17.65
C VAL A 369 -1.29 2.43 -18.94
N ASP A 370 -0.12 1.81 -18.99
CA ASP A 370 0.42 1.16 -20.18
C ASP A 370 0.17 -0.35 -20.20
N ALA A 371 0.18 -0.97 -19.02
CA ALA A 371 0.22 -2.42 -18.88
C ALA A 371 -0.55 -2.92 -17.65
N VAL A 372 -0.85 -4.22 -17.66
CA VAL A 372 -1.36 -4.96 -16.50
C VAL A 372 -0.36 -6.03 -16.09
N CYS A 373 -0.01 -6.04 -14.81
CA CYS A 373 0.75 -7.11 -14.18
C CYS A 373 -0.23 -8.13 -13.61
N ILE A 374 -0.20 -9.35 -14.11
CA ILE A 374 -1.10 -10.43 -13.69
C ILE A 374 -0.34 -11.38 -12.78
N LEU A 375 -0.75 -11.41 -11.52
CA LEU A 375 -0.14 -12.24 -10.48
C LEU A 375 -0.82 -13.60 -10.42
N SER A 376 -0.09 -14.63 -9.98
CA SER A 376 -0.56 -16.02 -9.97
C SER A 376 -0.37 -16.68 -8.61
N PRO A 377 -1.10 -17.76 -8.29
CA PRO A 377 -0.88 -18.52 -7.07
C PRO A 377 0.51 -19.14 -7.01
N TYR A 378 0.91 -19.55 -5.80
CA TYR A 378 2.19 -20.22 -5.48
C TYR A 378 3.45 -19.36 -5.57
N GLN A 379 3.38 -18.12 -6.04
CA GLN A 379 4.45 -17.14 -5.92
C GLN A 379 4.24 -16.27 -4.67
N ASN A 380 5.28 -15.55 -4.23
CA ASN A 380 5.10 -14.43 -3.32
C ASN A 380 4.57 -13.24 -4.14
N THR A 381 3.24 -13.08 -4.15
CA THR A 381 2.58 -12.13 -5.07
C THR A 381 2.98 -10.69 -4.79
N PHE A 382 3.08 -10.30 -3.50
CA PHE A 382 3.44 -8.94 -3.14
C PHE A 382 4.88 -8.60 -3.55
N ARG A 383 5.86 -9.46 -3.20
CA ARG A 383 7.28 -9.23 -3.56
C ARG A 383 7.50 -9.26 -5.08
N THR A 384 6.87 -10.21 -5.77
CA THR A 384 6.93 -10.31 -7.23
C THR A 384 6.28 -9.10 -7.89
N GLY A 385 5.14 -8.65 -7.37
CA GLY A 385 4.45 -7.45 -7.82
C GLY A 385 5.29 -6.18 -7.61
N LEU A 386 5.92 -6.02 -6.45
CA LEU A 386 6.81 -4.89 -6.17
C LEU A 386 8.01 -4.86 -7.12
N ALA A 387 8.64 -6.01 -7.35
CA ALA A 387 9.75 -6.10 -8.30
C ALA A 387 9.31 -5.73 -9.73
N SER A 388 8.16 -6.26 -10.18
CA SER A 388 7.59 -5.92 -11.50
C SER A 388 7.28 -4.43 -11.62
N PHE A 389 6.70 -3.84 -10.58
CA PHE A 389 6.35 -2.42 -10.55
C PHE A 389 7.59 -1.52 -10.65
N VAL A 390 8.66 -1.85 -9.89
CA VAL A 390 9.91 -1.09 -9.94
C VAL A 390 10.57 -1.21 -11.30
N LEU A 391 10.71 -2.44 -11.85
CA LEU A 391 11.29 -2.67 -13.19
C LEU A 391 10.52 -1.92 -14.29
N ALA A 392 9.19 -1.91 -14.20
CA ALA A 392 8.35 -1.18 -15.12
C ALA A 392 8.57 0.34 -15.03
N LYS A 393 8.63 0.88 -13.80
CA LYS A 393 8.94 2.31 -13.58
C LYS A 393 10.29 2.72 -14.12
N GLN A 394 11.32 1.88 -13.97
CA GLN A 394 12.67 2.14 -14.49
C GLN A 394 12.70 2.33 -16.01
N VAL A 395 11.73 1.77 -16.73
CA VAL A 395 11.62 1.93 -18.19
C VAL A 395 10.44 2.82 -18.62
N GLY A 396 9.81 3.49 -17.66
CA GLY A 396 8.71 4.42 -17.91
C GLY A 396 7.39 3.74 -18.30
N ILE A 397 7.17 2.50 -17.90
CA ILE A 397 5.87 1.79 -17.99
C ILE A 397 5.09 2.04 -16.71
N ASP A 398 3.86 2.51 -16.83
CA ASP A 398 2.90 2.50 -15.74
C ASP A 398 2.00 1.28 -15.82
N MET A 399 1.85 0.55 -14.70
CA MET A 399 1.03 -0.65 -14.66
C MET A 399 0.01 -0.62 -13.52
N GLU A 400 -1.02 -1.42 -13.71
CA GLU A 400 -1.98 -1.85 -12.71
C GLU A 400 -1.83 -3.35 -12.45
N PHE A 401 -2.51 -3.86 -11.44
CA PHE A 401 -2.44 -5.27 -11.07
C PHE A 401 -3.77 -5.98 -11.33
N SER A 402 -3.70 -7.28 -11.59
CA SER A 402 -4.82 -8.20 -11.63
C SER A 402 -4.36 -9.57 -11.15
N TYR A 403 -5.31 -10.42 -10.77
CA TYR A 403 -5.03 -11.79 -10.40
C TYR A 403 -5.46 -12.74 -11.52
N ILE A 404 -4.73 -13.82 -11.67
CA ILE A 404 -4.94 -14.76 -12.81
C ILE A 404 -6.31 -15.43 -12.81
N LEU A 405 -7.03 -15.40 -11.69
CA LEU A 405 -8.39 -15.93 -11.58
C LEU A 405 -9.48 -14.87 -11.84
N ASP A 406 -9.10 -13.61 -12.00
CA ASP A 406 -10.02 -12.51 -12.28
C ASP A 406 -10.31 -12.39 -13.78
N THR A 407 -11.34 -11.61 -14.11
CA THR A 407 -11.55 -11.12 -15.47
C THR A 407 -10.34 -10.28 -15.90
N ILE A 408 -9.73 -10.63 -17.02
CA ILE A 408 -8.55 -9.96 -17.55
C ILE A 408 -8.92 -8.55 -18.02
N PRO A 409 -8.31 -7.48 -17.45
CA PRO A 409 -8.55 -6.11 -17.92
C PRO A 409 -8.04 -5.89 -19.35
N GLU A 410 -8.61 -4.93 -20.08
CA GLU A 410 -8.08 -4.49 -21.37
C GLU A 410 -6.78 -3.71 -21.18
N ALA A 411 -5.71 -4.11 -21.87
CA ALA A 411 -4.42 -3.44 -21.84
C ALA A 411 -3.64 -3.65 -23.13
N LYS A 412 -2.65 -2.79 -23.37
CA LYS A 412 -1.72 -2.90 -24.52
C LYS A 412 -0.64 -3.94 -24.28
N ALA A 413 -0.29 -4.15 -23.01
CA ALA A 413 0.70 -5.14 -22.61
C ALA A 413 0.30 -5.85 -21.31
N TYR A 414 0.63 -7.13 -21.25
CA TYR A 414 0.41 -8.00 -20.10
C TYR A 414 1.74 -8.56 -19.62
N PHE A 415 1.97 -8.46 -18.31
CA PHE A 415 3.14 -9.02 -17.66
C PHE A 415 2.69 -10.13 -16.70
N ILE A 416 3.14 -11.35 -16.93
CA ILE A 416 2.92 -12.51 -16.05
C ILE A 416 4.28 -12.88 -15.47
N PRO A 417 4.66 -12.27 -14.32
CA PRO A 417 6.00 -12.42 -13.76
C PRO A 417 6.14 -13.74 -12.98
N SER A 418 7.29 -14.37 -13.12
CA SER A 418 7.79 -15.46 -12.25
C SER A 418 6.78 -16.58 -11.98
N LEU A 419 6.10 -17.08 -13.02
CA LEU A 419 5.05 -18.10 -12.91
C LEU A 419 5.59 -19.36 -12.23
N LYS A 420 4.95 -19.79 -11.14
CA LYS A 420 5.39 -20.88 -10.27
C LYS A 420 4.31 -21.94 -10.09
N GLY A 421 4.71 -23.21 -10.12
CA GLY A 421 3.84 -24.34 -9.82
C GLY A 421 3.02 -24.85 -11.00
N ALA A 422 2.63 -26.12 -10.95
CA ALA A 422 1.99 -26.82 -12.07
C ALA A 422 0.58 -26.31 -12.41
N ASN A 423 -0.14 -25.81 -11.42
CA ASN A 423 -1.56 -25.42 -11.55
C ASN A 423 -1.78 -23.91 -11.42
N SER A 424 -0.74 -23.11 -11.61
CA SER A 424 -0.81 -21.66 -11.44
C SER A 424 -1.45 -20.92 -12.61
N CYS A 425 -1.64 -21.58 -13.74
CA CYS A 425 -2.17 -20.99 -14.96
C CYS A 425 -3.14 -21.96 -15.64
N SER A 426 -4.42 -21.60 -15.73
CA SER A 426 -5.41 -22.44 -16.40
C SER A 426 -5.26 -22.38 -17.92
N ALA A 427 -5.78 -23.40 -18.60
CA ALA A 427 -5.81 -23.44 -20.05
C ALA A 427 -6.66 -22.30 -20.65
N ASP A 428 -7.80 -22.02 -20.03
CA ASP A 428 -8.73 -20.99 -20.49
C ASP A 428 -8.12 -19.59 -20.37
N PHE A 429 -7.39 -19.33 -19.26
CA PHE A 429 -6.69 -18.06 -19.07
C PHE A 429 -5.62 -17.84 -20.16
N ILE A 430 -4.80 -18.86 -20.47
CA ILE A 430 -3.79 -18.74 -21.53
C ILE A 430 -4.45 -18.53 -22.90
N GLU A 431 -5.54 -19.21 -23.19
CA GLU A 431 -6.25 -19.02 -24.45
C GLU A 431 -6.80 -17.59 -24.58
N GLU A 432 -7.37 -17.05 -23.51
CA GLU A 432 -7.87 -15.67 -23.47
C GLU A 432 -6.74 -14.65 -23.67
N ILE A 433 -5.63 -14.78 -22.95
CA ILE A 433 -4.46 -13.88 -23.11
C ILE A 433 -3.89 -13.99 -24.53
N MET A 434 -3.74 -15.19 -25.07
CA MET A 434 -3.22 -15.39 -26.43
C MET A 434 -4.14 -14.81 -27.49
N HIS A 435 -5.46 -14.87 -27.29
CA HIS A 435 -6.41 -14.18 -28.16
C HIS A 435 -6.21 -12.66 -28.18
N ARG A 436 -5.92 -12.03 -27.01
CA ARG A 436 -5.60 -10.60 -26.94
C ARG A 436 -4.29 -10.27 -27.67
N VAL A 437 -3.29 -11.14 -27.54
CA VAL A 437 -2.02 -10.98 -28.26
C VAL A 437 -2.23 -11.13 -29.77
N GLU A 438 -3.03 -12.09 -30.21
CA GLU A 438 -3.38 -12.25 -31.64
C GLU A 438 -3.98 -10.98 -32.22
N ASN A 439 -4.74 -10.21 -31.41
CA ASN A 439 -5.36 -8.95 -31.79
C ASN A 439 -4.44 -7.72 -31.64
N GLY A 440 -3.21 -7.87 -31.16
CA GLY A 440 -2.19 -6.81 -31.16
C GLY A 440 -1.59 -6.45 -29.80
N ALA A 441 -1.99 -7.11 -28.71
CA ALA A 441 -1.36 -6.90 -27.40
C ALA A 441 0.06 -7.52 -27.35
N THR A 442 0.84 -7.09 -26.36
CA THR A 442 2.15 -7.67 -26.04
C THR A 442 2.03 -8.50 -24.77
N LEU A 443 2.58 -9.71 -24.76
CA LEU A 443 2.68 -10.55 -23.58
C LEU A 443 4.15 -10.76 -23.20
N TYR A 444 4.47 -10.47 -21.94
CA TYR A 444 5.70 -10.93 -21.28
C TYR A 444 5.35 -11.98 -20.24
N LEU A 445 6.04 -13.10 -20.29
CA LEU A 445 5.92 -14.17 -19.33
C LEU A 445 7.30 -14.64 -18.89
N SER A 446 7.56 -14.61 -17.58
CA SER A 446 8.71 -15.27 -16.98
C SER A 446 8.27 -16.45 -16.12
N ALA A 447 9.04 -17.53 -16.10
CA ALA A 447 8.66 -18.74 -15.39
C ALA A 447 9.76 -19.23 -14.46
N GLN A 448 9.37 -19.59 -13.22
CA GLN A 448 10.19 -20.40 -12.32
C GLN A 448 10.12 -21.88 -12.77
N ASP A 449 9.00 -22.51 -12.50
CA ASP A 449 8.73 -23.91 -12.79
C ASP A 449 7.29 -24.15 -13.27
N GLY A 450 6.55 -23.07 -13.54
CA GLY A 450 5.16 -23.13 -13.98
C GLY A 450 4.97 -23.88 -15.31
N PHE A 451 3.84 -24.59 -15.44
CA PHE A 451 3.46 -25.23 -16.69
C PHE A 451 2.47 -24.36 -17.47
N ILE A 452 2.70 -24.25 -18.77
CA ILE A 452 1.92 -23.41 -19.67
C ILE A 452 1.44 -24.26 -20.85
N LYS A 453 0.14 -24.31 -21.09
CA LYS A 453 -0.44 -24.98 -22.24
C LYS A 453 0.10 -24.37 -23.54
N ASN A 454 0.47 -25.21 -24.50
CA ASN A 454 0.96 -24.81 -25.81
C ASN A 454 2.21 -23.90 -25.82
N LEU A 455 2.99 -23.84 -24.72
CA LEU A 455 4.12 -22.92 -24.55
C LEU A 455 5.02 -22.86 -25.81
N GLY A 456 5.47 -23.99 -26.30
CA GLY A 456 6.36 -24.01 -27.48
C GLY A 456 5.70 -23.45 -28.72
N LYS A 457 4.48 -23.90 -29.02
CA LYS A 457 3.73 -23.49 -30.23
C LYS A 457 3.44 -21.99 -30.22
N ASP A 458 2.94 -21.50 -29.10
CA ASP A 458 2.44 -20.13 -29.00
C ASP A 458 3.59 -19.11 -28.87
N PHE A 459 4.74 -19.55 -28.35
CA PHE A 459 5.93 -18.71 -28.21
C PHE A 459 7.00 -18.93 -29.27
N GLY A 460 6.71 -19.70 -30.32
CA GLY A 460 7.53 -19.79 -31.51
C GLY A 460 8.74 -20.72 -31.41
N PHE A 461 8.63 -21.80 -30.67
CA PHE A 461 9.66 -22.84 -30.58
C PHE A 461 9.05 -24.23 -30.37
N ARG A 462 9.86 -25.27 -30.53
CA ARG A 462 9.52 -26.65 -30.18
C ARG A 462 10.32 -27.05 -28.94
N ILE A 463 9.65 -27.61 -27.94
CA ILE A 463 10.31 -28.13 -26.73
C ILE A 463 10.76 -29.57 -27.01
N ASN A 464 12.07 -29.82 -26.97
CA ASN A 464 12.65 -31.14 -27.03
C ASN A 464 12.68 -31.80 -25.66
N ARG A 465 13.01 -31.01 -24.62
CA ARG A 465 13.11 -31.48 -23.24
C ARG A 465 12.95 -30.34 -22.25
N ARG A 466 12.25 -30.58 -21.13
CA ARG A 466 12.23 -29.72 -19.94
C ARG A 466 12.98 -30.40 -18.80
N LYS A 467 13.79 -29.65 -18.08
CA LYS A 467 14.50 -30.12 -16.89
C LYS A 467 14.37 -29.08 -15.76
N GLU A 468 14.13 -29.53 -14.55
CA GLU A 468 14.31 -28.71 -13.36
C GLU A 468 15.77 -28.73 -12.98
N ILE A 469 16.42 -27.59 -12.96
CA ILE A 469 17.85 -27.48 -12.74
C ILE A 469 18.23 -26.69 -11.50
N ASN A 470 17.39 -25.72 -11.08
CA ASN A 470 17.59 -24.86 -9.89
C ASN A 470 19.05 -24.38 -9.77
N LYS A 471 19.54 -23.70 -10.78
CA LYS A 471 20.96 -23.41 -10.94
C LYS A 471 21.23 -21.92 -11.20
N PRO A 472 22.24 -21.32 -10.51
CA PRO A 472 22.75 -20.03 -10.90
C PRO A 472 23.46 -20.09 -12.26
N CYS A 473 23.35 -19.02 -13.03
CA CYS A 473 24.03 -18.83 -14.32
C CYS A 473 24.25 -17.34 -14.59
N LYS A 474 24.89 -17.01 -15.70
CA LYS A 474 24.95 -15.65 -16.23
C LYS A 474 23.93 -15.49 -17.35
N LEU A 475 23.19 -14.39 -17.34
CA LEU A 475 22.33 -13.98 -18.45
C LEU A 475 23.11 -12.97 -19.30
N LYS A 476 23.40 -13.31 -20.55
CA LYS A 476 24.07 -12.44 -21.52
C LYS A 476 23.04 -11.84 -22.47
N MET A 477 22.86 -10.53 -22.43
CA MET A 477 21.89 -9.79 -23.21
C MET A 477 22.55 -8.56 -23.82
N ALA A 478 22.75 -8.56 -25.15
CA ALA A 478 23.46 -7.51 -25.88
C ALA A 478 24.83 -7.16 -25.21
N ASP A 479 24.93 -5.96 -24.66
CA ASP A 479 26.11 -5.41 -23.98
C ASP A 479 26.10 -5.63 -22.45
N THR A 480 25.16 -6.41 -21.95
CA THR A 480 24.92 -6.57 -20.50
C THR A 480 25.05 -8.04 -20.09
N GLU A 481 25.77 -8.29 -19.00
CA GLU A 481 25.81 -9.58 -18.33
C GLU A 481 25.27 -9.44 -16.91
N LEU A 482 24.30 -10.28 -16.55
CA LEU A 482 23.59 -10.25 -15.28
C LEU A 482 23.69 -11.60 -14.59
N ASP A 483 23.71 -11.57 -13.25
CA ASP A 483 23.50 -12.78 -12.47
C ASP A 483 22.06 -13.25 -12.64
N ALA A 484 21.87 -14.54 -12.85
CA ALA A 484 20.56 -15.15 -13.03
C ALA A 484 20.45 -16.46 -12.26
N PHE A 485 19.22 -16.91 -12.09
CA PHE A 485 18.91 -18.21 -11.52
C PHE A 485 17.78 -18.86 -12.31
N VAL A 486 18.02 -20.04 -12.86
CA VAL A 486 17.04 -20.76 -13.67
C VAL A 486 16.53 -21.95 -12.89
N ASN A 487 15.21 -22.00 -12.67
CA ASN A 487 14.54 -23.09 -12.00
C ASN A 487 14.21 -24.24 -12.97
N ALA A 488 13.61 -23.92 -14.10
CA ALA A 488 13.30 -24.86 -15.16
C ALA A 488 13.94 -24.42 -16.48
N PHE A 489 14.71 -25.32 -17.08
CA PHE A 489 15.36 -25.11 -18.37
C PHE A 489 14.63 -25.90 -19.46
N TYR A 490 14.45 -25.28 -20.61
CA TYR A 490 13.86 -25.88 -21.80
C TYR A 490 14.92 -25.97 -22.90
N ASP A 491 15.22 -27.21 -23.32
CA ASP A 491 15.96 -27.49 -24.55
C ASP A 491 14.99 -27.35 -25.72
N ILE A 492 15.26 -26.40 -26.62
CA ILE A 492 14.30 -25.95 -27.63
C ILE A 492 14.91 -25.87 -29.03
N ASP A 493 14.06 -26.09 -30.03
CA ASP A 493 14.33 -25.69 -31.42
C ASP A 493 13.46 -24.49 -31.78
N LYS A 494 14.07 -23.35 -32.10
CA LYS A 494 13.36 -22.13 -32.49
C LYS A 494 12.68 -22.30 -33.85
N THR A 495 11.41 -21.85 -33.96
CA THR A 495 10.68 -21.78 -35.22
C THR A 495 10.52 -20.32 -35.68
N SER A 496 9.72 -19.51 -34.99
CA SER A 496 9.59 -18.05 -35.20
C SER A 496 10.26 -17.22 -34.11
N ALA A 497 10.65 -17.83 -32.99
CA ALA A 497 11.29 -17.13 -31.91
C ALA A 497 12.70 -16.69 -32.25
N VAL A 498 13.09 -15.52 -31.73
CA VAL A 498 14.47 -15.03 -31.76
C VAL A 498 15.01 -14.94 -30.32
N SER A 499 16.29 -15.26 -30.15
CA SER A 499 16.97 -15.15 -28.86
C SER A 499 17.33 -13.71 -28.56
N LEU A 500 16.96 -13.24 -27.37
CA LEU A 500 17.34 -11.93 -26.85
C LEU A 500 18.43 -12.03 -25.80
N ALA A 501 18.49 -13.16 -25.08
CA ALA A 501 19.55 -13.43 -24.11
C ALA A 501 19.83 -14.93 -24.00
N THR A 502 21.10 -15.26 -23.71
CA THR A 502 21.58 -16.62 -23.51
C THR A 502 22.29 -16.77 -22.17
N ASP A 503 22.52 -18.02 -21.75
CA ASP A 503 23.46 -18.30 -20.66
C ASP A 503 24.93 -18.23 -21.14
N GLU A 504 25.86 -18.49 -20.22
CA GLU A 504 27.31 -18.55 -20.53
C GLU A 504 27.71 -19.64 -21.54
N ASN A 505 26.85 -20.63 -21.77
CA ASN A 505 27.06 -21.74 -22.69
C ASN A 505 26.36 -21.54 -24.05
N GLY A 506 25.66 -20.41 -24.23
CA GLY A 506 24.92 -20.08 -25.43
C GLY A 506 23.50 -20.66 -25.49
N ASN A 507 22.97 -21.20 -24.39
CA ASN A 507 21.58 -21.67 -24.32
C ASN A 507 20.61 -20.50 -24.19
N ASP A 508 19.50 -20.55 -24.92
CA ASP A 508 18.50 -19.50 -24.93
C ASP A 508 17.82 -19.39 -23.54
N LEU A 509 17.76 -18.17 -22.98
CA LEU A 509 17.08 -17.89 -21.73
C LEU A 509 15.94 -16.87 -21.86
N PHE A 510 16.04 -15.95 -22.83
CA PHE A 510 15.01 -14.95 -23.09
C PHE A 510 14.72 -14.88 -24.58
N LEU A 511 13.47 -15.06 -24.94
CA LEU A 511 12.99 -15.24 -26.30
C LEU A 511 11.90 -14.22 -26.63
N LYS A 512 11.81 -13.84 -27.90
CA LYS A 512 10.75 -13.01 -28.49
C LYS A 512 10.20 -13.70 -29.73
N SER A 513 8.87 -13.70 -29.90
CA SER A 513 8.22 -14.22 -31.11
C SER A 513 7.03 -13.36 -31.51
N PRO A 514 6.76 -13.19 -32.82
CA PRO A 514 5.49 -12.65 -33.27
C PRO A 514 4.36 -13.66 -33.01
N TYR A 515 3.17 -13.16 -32.68
CA TYR A 515 1.97 -13.97 -32.57
C TYR A 515 0.76 -13.16 -33.05
N GLY A 516 0.16 -13.54 -34.17
CA GLY A 516 -0.89 -12.74 -34.82
C GLY A 516 -0.40 -11.32 -35.13
N LYS A 517 -1.10 -10.30 -34.60
CA LYS A 517 -0.72 -8.87 -34.71
C LYS A 517 0.16 -8.41 -33.57
N GLY A 518 0.32 -9.21 -32.53
CA GLY A 518 1.06 -8.88 -31.31
C GLY A 518 2.39 -9.58 -31.20
N THR A 519 2.94 -9.58 -30.01
CA THR A 519 4.26 -10.12 -29.69
C THR A 519 4.25 -10.84 -28.35
N VAL A 520 4.90 -11.99 -28.29
CA VAL A 520 5.11 -12.72 -27.03
C VAL A 520 6.59 -12.73 -26.65
N TYR A 521 6.84 -12.65 -25.36
CA TYR A 521 8.16 -12.79 -24.75
C TYR A 521 8.11 -13.91 -23.71
N PHE A 522 9.09 -14.80 -23.75
CA PHE A 522 9.27 -15.86 -22.77
C PHE A 522 10.63 -15.80 -22.13
N SER A 523 10.69 -15.72 -20.81
CA SER A 523 11.92 -15.77 -20.03
C SER A 523 11.95 -17.03 -19.16
N MET A 524 12.99 -17.85 -19.31
CA MET A 524 13.32 -18.96 -18.41
C MET A 524 13.98 -18.46 -17.11
N PHE A 525 14.32 -17.17 -17.07
CA PHE A 525 14.83 -16.49 -15.88
C PHE A 525 13.71 -15.66 -15.23
N PRO A 526 13.23 -16.07 -14.06
CA PRO A 526 12.19 -15.35 -13.33
C PRO A 526 12.79 -14.15 -12.59
N VAL A 527 13.12 -13.10 -13.33
CA VAL A 527 13.87 -11.94 -12.83
C VAL A 527 13.21 -11.32 -11.60
N GLU A 528 11.90 -11.26 -11.57
CA GLU A 528 11.15 -10.56 -10.51
C GLU A 528 11.32 -11.26 -9.17
N SER A 529 11.12 -12.58 -9.11
CA SER A 529 11.33 -13.36 -7.89
C SER A 529 12.80 -13.46 -7.49
N PHE A 530 13.71 -13.31 -8.46
CA PHE A 530 15.16 -13.35 -8.20
C PHE A 530 15.68 -12.07 -7.56
N ILE A 531 15.17 -10.89 -7.98
CA ILE A 531 15.69 -9.60 -7.51
C ILE A 531 14.90 -9.01 -6.34
N CYS A 532 13.68 -9.49 -6.08
CA CYS A 532 12.80 -8.90 -5.06
C CYS A 532 13.44 -8.86 -3.65
N GLU A 533 14.34 -9.80 -3.34
CA GLU A 533 15.03 -9.89 -2.05
C GLU A 533 16.48 -9.33 -2.10
N LYS A 534 16.96 -8.91 -3.28
CA LYS A 534 18.32 -8.39 -3.41
C LYS A 534 18.37 -6.92 -3.03
N ILE A 535 19.36 -6.58 -2.22
CA ILE A 535 19.65 -5.22 -1.81
C ILE A 535 20.25 -4.44 -3.00
N ASP A 536 19.83 -3.21 -3.20
CA ASP A 536 20.34 -2.27 -4.22
C ASP A 536 20.34 -2.82 -5.66
N ALA A 537 19.53 -3.86 -5.94
CA ALA A 537 19.55 -4.50 -7.25
C ALA A 537 19.02 -3.60 -8.37
N TYR A 538 18.16 -2.67 -8.05
CA TYR A 538 17.53 -1.78 -9.01
C TYR A 538 18.42 -0.59 -9.38
N GLU A 539 19.26 -0.14 -8.47
CA GLU A 539 20.22 0.96 -8.68
C GLU A 539 21.50 0.47 -9.34
N ASN A 540 22.02 -0.68 -8.88
CA ASN A 540 23.36 -1.15 -9.22
C ASN A 540 23.40 -2.17 -10.37
N SER A 541 22.22 -2.64 -10.83
CA SER A 541 22.13 -3.66 -11.89
C SER A 541 21.18 -3.21 -13.00
N LYS A 542 21.33 -3.85 -14.18
CA LYS A 542 20.55 -3.47 -15.36
C LYS A 542 19.42 -4.47 -15.66
N TYR A 543 18.78 -5.05 -14.63
CA TYR A 543 17.67 -6.00 -14.84
C TYR A 543 16.47 -5.36 -15.56
N TYR A 544 16.28 -4.06 -15.45
CA TYR A 544 15.27 -3.31 -16.21
C TYR A 544 15.39 -3.47 -17.74
N ARG A 545 16.57 -3.85 -18.28
CA ARG A 545 16.76 -4.11 -19.71
C ARG A 545 15.83 -5.19 -20.27
N ILE A 546 15.41 -6.15 -19.44
CA ILE A 546 14.43 -7.16 -19.84
C ILE A 546 13.08 -6.48 -20.15
N TYR A 547 12.62 -5.59 -19.28
CA TYR A 547 11.39 -4.85 -19.47
C TYR A 547 11.49 -3.80 -20.59
N GLU A 548 12.66 -3.22 -20.78
CA GLU A 548 12.95 -2.29 -21.88
C GLU A 548 12.79 -2.97 -23.26
N GLU A 549 13.23 -4.22 -23.40
CA GLU A 549 12.98 -4.98 -24.64
C GLU A 549 11.49 -5.23 -24.88
N VAL A 550 10.73 -5.55 -23.85
CA VAL A 550 9.28 -5.74 -23.93
C VAL A 550 8.59 -4.45 -24.35
N LYS A 551 8.97 -3.31 -23.78
CA LYS A 551 8.43 -1.99 -24.09
C LYS A 551 8.52 -1.63 -25.58
N LYS A 552 9.52 -2.10 -26.30
CA LYS A 552 9.69 -1.84 -27.75
C LYS A 552 8.56 -2.40 -28.61
N SER A 553 7.74 -3.32 -28.09
CA SER A 553 6.70 -4.03 -28.85
C SER A 553 5.28 -3.48 -28.69
N PHE A 554 5.07 -2.48 -27.83
CA PHE A 554 3.76 -1.82 -27.72
C PHE A 554 3.88 -0.30 -27.65
N LYS A 555 2.81 0.39 -28.07
CA LYS A 555 2.74 1.84 -28.03
C LYS A 555 2.04 2.31 -26.77
N THR A 556 2.69 3.22 -26.04
CA THR A 556 2.06 3.94 -24.94
C THR A 556 1.19 5.10 -25.46
N ASP A 557 0.21 5.55 -24.64
CA ASP A 557 -0.51 6.81 -24.85
C ASP A 557 0.22 8.01 -24.24
N LYS A 558 1.35 7.76 -23.57
CA LYS A 558 2.23 8.82 -23.07
C LYS A 558 2.88 9.56 -24.23
N VAL A 559 2.97 10.86 -24.06
CA VAL A 559 3.67 11.77 -25.00
C VAL A 559 5.05 12.17 -24.47
N ALA A 560 5.32 11.94 -23.18
CA ALA A 560 6.60 12.20 -22.55
C ALA A 560 7.39 10.91 -22.31
N THR A 561 8.73 11.00 -22.44
CA THR A 561 9.66 9.92 -22.09
C THR A 561 10.84 10.47 -21.33
N CYS A 562 11.34 9.70 -20.35
CA CYS A 562 12.53 10.00 -19.56
C CYS A 562 13.69 9.08 -19.96
N ASP A 563 14.89 9.60 -20.04
CA ASP A 563 16.10 8.85 -20.39
C ASP A 563 16.88 8.28 -19.19
N ASN A 564 16.34 8.44 -17.97
CA ASN A 564 16.98 7.98 -16.74
C ASN A 564 16.10 6.98 -15.98
N HIS A 565 16.61 5.78 -15.74
CA HIS A 565 15.92 4.68 -15.08
C HIS A 565 15.76 4.82 -13.55
N LEU A 566 16.35 5.85 -12.94
CA LEU A 566 16.20 6.18 -11.51
C LEU A 566 15.17 7.30 -11.27
N ILE A 567 14.53 7.77 -12.33
CA ILE A 567 13.46 8.77 -12.27
C ILE A 567 12.11 8.09 -12.44
N GLY A 568 11.30 8.17 -11.40
CA GLY A 568 9.89 7.80 -11.49
C GLY A 568 9.12 8.88 -12.24
N MET A 569 8.48 8.52 -13.34
CA MET A 569 7.65 9.44 -14.13
C MET A 569 6.22 8.93 -14.21
N THR A 570 5.25 9.84 -14.04
CA THR A 570 3.85 9.62 -14.40
C THR A 570 3.37 10.73 -15.33
N GLU A 571 2.40 10.40 -16.17
CA GLU A 571 1.74 11.35 -17.07
C GLU A 571 0.24 11.28 -16.86
N HIS A 572 -0.40 12.44 -16.73
CA HIS A 572 -1.82 12.59 -16.43
C HIS A 572 -2.53 13.37 -17.51
N ILE A 573 -3.66 12.85 -17.98
CA ILE A 573 -4.43 13.42 -19.07
C ILE A 573 -5.42 14.45 -18.53
N VAL A 574 -5.16 15.72 -18.78
CA VAL A 574 -6.13 16.79 -18.52
C VAL A 574 -7.17 16.83 -19.65
N ASN A 575 -6.70 16.87 -20.89
CA ASN A 575 -7.48 16.81 -22.12
C ASN A 575 -6.56 16.42 -23.30
N ASP A 576 -7.07 16.44 -24.53
CA ASP A 576 -6.32 16.05 -25.74
C ASP A 576 -5.09 16.91 -26.02
N ASN A 577 -5.05 18.14 -25.50
CA ASN A 577 -4.01 19.12 -25.74
C ASN A 577 -3.22 19.51 -24.47
N GLU A 578 -3.47 18.85 -23.34
CA GLU A 578 -2.87 19.22 -22.06
C GLU A 578 -2.59 17.98 -21.20
N ARG A 579 -1.37 17.89 -20.68
CA ARG A 579 -0.90 16.83 -19.80
C ARG A 579 -0.17 17.41 -18.60
N ILE A 580 -0.25 16.73 -17.47
CA ILE A 580 0.57 16.99 -16.29
C ILE A 580 1.63 15.90 -16.24
N ILE A 581 2.88 16.29 -16.12
CA ILE A 581 4.03 15.40 -15.95
C ILE A 581 4.55 15.54 -14.52
N ILE A 582 4.71 14.44 -13.84
CA ILE A 582 5.30 14.36 -12.50
C ILE A 582 6.53 13.48 -12.60
N VAL A 583 7.68 14.02 -12.18
CA VAL A 583 8.95 13.29 -12.15
C VAL A 583 9.55 13.38 -10.76
N THR A 584 9.95 12.23 -10.21
CA THR A 584 10.56 12.13 -8.88
C THR A 584 11.89 11.40 -8.99
N ASN A 585 12.93 11.96 -8.41
CA ASN A 585 14.21 11.29 -8.27
C ASN A 585 14.10 10.20 -7.17
N LEU A 586 14.16 8.95 -7.57
CA LEU A 586 14.03 7.77 -6.70
C LEU A 586 15.40 7.17 -6.32
N SER A 587 16.44 8.01 -6.28
CA SER A 587 17.80 7.57 -5.93
C SER A 587 18.44 8.48 -4.89
N GLU A 588 19.48 8.00 -4.22
CA GLU A 588 20.21 8.75 -3.20
C GLU A 588 21.02 9.94 -3.74
N ASN A 589 21.29 9.94 -5.05
CA ASN A 589 22.15 10.94 -5.69
C ASN A 589 21.34 11.93 -6.53
N THR A 590 21.88 13.13 -6.71
CA THR A 590 21.36 14.09 -7.68
C THR A 590 21.37 13.48 -9.08
N GLN A 591 20.24 13.53 -9.77
CA GLN A 591 20.09 13.06 -11.13
C GLN A 591 19.96 14.23 -12.10
N ILE A 592 20.62 14.10 -13.26
CA ILE A 592 20.48 15.00 -14.40
C ILE A 592 19.94 14.15 -15.55
N PHE A 593 18.83 14.55 -16.12
CA PHE A 593 18.13 13.76 -17.14
C PHE A 593 17.37 14.67 -18.13
N ASN A 594 16.92 14.06 -19.21
CA ASN A 594 16.11 14.74 -20.22
C ASN A 594 14.71 14.13 -20.28
N ILE A 595 13.72 15.02 -20.45
CA ILE A 595 12.35 14.62 -20.79
C ILE A 595 12.10 14.99 -22.25
N SER A 596 11.84 13.98 -23.07
CA SER A 596 11.41 14.19 -24.46
C SER A 596 9.88 14.22 -24.52
N HIS A 597 9.30 15.23 -25.14
CA HIS A 597 7.85 15.45 -25.30
C HIS A 597 7.55 15.97 -26.72
N SER A 598 7.94 15.22 -27.72
CA SER A 598 7.90 15.61 -29.13
C SER A 598 6.53 16.16 -29.55
N GLY A 599 6.52 17.40 -30.09
CA GLY A 599 5.31 18.11 -30.51
C GLY A 599 4.49 18.75 -29.37
N TRP A 600 5.04 18.76 -28.14
CA TRP A 600 4.43 19.42 -26.99
C TRP A 600 5.42 20.41 -26.39
N GLU A 601 4.92 21.47 -25.74
CA GLU A 601 5.74 22.50 -25.09
C GLU A 601 5.44 22.58 -23.59
N VAL A 602 6.43 22.94 -22.77
CA VAL A 602 6.23 23.21 -21.33
C VAL A 602 5.47 24.51 -21.20
N ALA A 603 4.21 24.42 -20.77
CA ALA A 603 3.32 25.57 -20.61
C ALA A 603 3.45 26.24 -19.24
N SER A 604 3.66 25.47 -18.18
CA SER A 604 3.88 25.98 -16.82
C SER A 604 4.61 24.96 -15.95
N VAL A 605 5.39 25.46 -15.00
CA VAL A 605 6.04 24.66 -13.95
C VAL A 605 5.29 24.93 -12.67
N LEU A 606 4.75 23.86 -12.06
CA LEU A 606 3.97 23.93 -10.84
C LEU A 606 4.84 23.67 -9.60
N ARG A 607 5.94 22.90 -9.77
CA ARG A 607 6.92 22.60 -8.73
C ARG A 607 8.27 22.25 -9.35
N GLY A 608 9.35 22.65 -8.67
CA GLY A 608 10.74 22.37 -9.10
C GLY A 608 11.23 23.28 -10.20
N ASP A 609 12.49 23.09 -10.59
CA ASP A 609 13.13 23.85 -11.66
C ASP A 609 13.14 23.00 -12.95
N VAL A 610 12.32 23.40 -13.90
CA VAL A 610 12.26 22.79 -15.23
C VAL A 610 12.64 23.87 -16.24
N GLU A 611 13.86 23.80 -16.79
CA GLU A 611 14.28 24.72 -17.85
C GLU A 611 13.48 24.44 -19.13
N ALA A 612 13.10 25.52 -19.80
CA ALA A 612 12.40 25.42 -21.07
C ALA A 612 13.27 24.63 -22.07
N GLY A 613 12.89 23.38 -22.30
CA GLY A 613 13.51 22.57 -23.33
C GLY A 613 14.05 21.23 -22.95
N THR A 614 14.03 20.74 -21.68
CA THR A 614 14.21 19.29 -21.52
C THR A 614 15.19 18.80 -20.47
N LYS A 615 16.19 19.60 -20.07
CA LYS A 615 17.16 19.13 -19.06
C LYS A 615 16.69 19.49 -17.66
N ILE A 616 16.50 18.48 -16.83
CA ILE A 616 16.05 18.62 -15.44
C ILE A 616 17.15 18.11 -14.50
N THR A 617 17.37 18.84 -13.41
CA THR A 617 18.26 18.42 -12.32
C THR A 617 17.42 18.27 -11.06
N LEU A 618 17.38 17.07 -10.48
CA LEU A 618 16.70 16.80 -9.23
C LEU A 618 17.67 16.23 -8.20
N GLU A 619 17.73 16.84 -7.04
CA GLU A 619 18.38 16.24 -5.86
C GLU A 619 17.64 14.98 -5.40
N ASN A 620 18.25 14.23 -4.48
CA ASN A 620 17.64 13.04 -3.87
C ASN A 620 16.21 13.30 -3.40
N ALA A 621 15.29 12.45 -3.81
CA ALA A 621 13.86 12.46 -3.46
C ALA A 621 13.06 13.69 -3.92
N LYS A 622 13.68 14.66 -4.61
CA LYS A 622 12.96 15.82 -5.12
C LYS A 622 12.06 15.47 -6.30
N THR A 623 10.97 16.24 -6.39
CA THR A 623 9.94 16.07 -7.42
C THR A 623 9.75 17.37 -8.19
N ALA A 624 9.64 17.27 -9.50
CA ALA A 624 9.15 18.34 -10.35
C ALA A 624 7.77 17.98 -10.92
N VAL A 625 6.90 18.99 -11.02
CA VAL A 625 5.55 18.90 -11.57
C VAL A 625 5.38 20.02 -12.58
N PHE A 626 5.05 19.68 -13.81
CA PHE A 626 4.86 20.66 -14.87
C PHE A 626 3.77 20.25 -15.85
N VAL A 627 3.25 21.24 -16.55
CA VAL A 627 2.19 21.08 -17.56
C VAL A 627 2.80 21.21 -18.93
N ILE A 628 2.50 20.28 -19.80
CA ILE A 628 2.82 20.39 -21.24
C ILE A 628 1.55 20.56 -22.06
N LYS A 629 1.64 21.37 -23.12
CA LYS A 629 0.56 21.62 -24.08
C LYS A 629 1.03 21.38 -25.50
N LYS A 630 0.07 21.02 -26.35
CA LYS A 630 0.29 20.77 -27.78
C LYS A 630 0.21 22.05 -28.57
#